data_7f0f3a67434f5432c24800dd058839ef
#
_entry.id   7f0f3a67434f5432c24800dd058839ef
#
_cell.length_a   1.000
_cell.length_b   1.000
_cell.length_c   1.000
_cell.angle_alpha   90.00
_cell.angle_beta   90.00
_cell.angle_gamma   90.00
#
_symmetry.space_group_name_H-M   'P 1'
#
loop_
_entity.id
_entity.type
_entity.pdbx_description
1 polymer ?
#
loop_
_entity_poly.entity_id
_entity_poly.type
_entity_poly.pdbx_seq_one_letter_code
_entity_poly.pdbx_strand_id
1 'polypeptide(L)'
;MKQISGNKLLVKALKEEGVEYLFGYPGACTIDISDELYKQDDVKIILPRHEQALVHEADAYARTTGKVGVCLVTSGPGATNLVTGLATANYDSVPLVCFTGQVARHLIGNDAFQEVDIVGITRSITKYGVTVRRREDLGRIIKEAFYIARTGRPGPVLIDLPKDVMAELGSAEYPKNVNIRGYKPNTDVHIGQLKRAIKLLNKAKRPLFLAGGGVVISRAHEIFREVVEKTKVPVVTTVMGKGSIPTDHPLYIGNLGMHGAYAANMAVSNCDLLFSIGTRFNDRITGKLHEFAPHAQIVHIDIDTASISRNIQVDIPIVSDAKEAITKMNEYVQECSTGKWLGQISQW
;
A
#
# COMPACT_ATOMS: atom_id res chain seq x y z
N MET A 1 34.25 -16.58 -8.12
CA MET A 1 32.80 -16.48 -7.88
C MET A 1 32.07 -16.91 -9.16
N LYS A 2 30.93 -17.59 -9.04
CA LYS A 2 30.13 -17.98 -10.20
C LYS A 2 29.54 -16.73 -10.85
N GLN A 3 29.73 -16.56 -12.15
CA GLN A 3 29.14 -15.48 -12.92
C GLN A 3 27.88 -15.96 -13.62
N ILE A 4 26.82 -15.13 -13.61
CA ILE A 4 25.55 -15.37 -14.29
C ILE A 4 25.07 -14.09 -15.00
N SER A 5 24.23 -14.24 -16.02
CA SER A 5 23.62 -13.09 -16.68
C SER A 5 22.64 -12.34 -15.74
N GLY A 6 22.31 -11.09 -16.08
CA GLY A 6 21.27 -10.32 -15.41
C GLY A 6 19.92 -11.04 -15.44
N ASN A 7 19.58 -11.67 -16.59
CA ASN A 7 18.36 -12.45 -16.72
C ASN A 7 18.27 -13.57 -15.66
N LYS A 8 19.34 -14.34 -15.48
CA LYS A 8 19.42 -15.38 -14.44
C LYS A 8 19.39 -14.83 -13.02
N LEU A 9 20.04 -13.66 -12.80
CA LEU A 9 20.00 -13.02 -11.47
C LEU A 9 18.58 -12.53 -11.13
N LEU A 10 17.84 -11.99 -12.09
CA LEU A 10 16.45 -11.59 -11.88
C LEU A 10 15.58 -12.78 -11.44
N VAL A 11 15.64 -13.89 -12.17
CA VAL A 11 14.89 -15.12 -11.81
C VAL A 11 15.28 -15.62 -10.41
N LYS A 12 16.57 -15.63 -10.09
CA LYS A 12 17.05 -15.96 -8.77
C LYS A 12 16.51 -15.01 -7.71
N ALA A 13 16.54 -13.70 -7.95
CA ALA A 13 16.02 -12.69 -7.03
C ALA A 13 14.53 -12.84 -6.77
N LEU A 14 13.72 -13.13 -7.80
CA LEU A 14 12.30 -13.40 -7.66
C LEU A 14 12.04 -14.58 -6.70
N LYS A 15 12.81 -15.68 -6.83
CA LYS A 15 12.71 -16.83 -5.93
C LYS A 15 13.10 -16.46 -4.48
N GLU A 16 14.19 -15.74 -4.30
CA GLU A 16 14.67 -15.28 -2.99
C GLU A 16 13.68 -14.29 -2.31
N GLU A 17 12.89 -13.53 -3.09
CA GLU A 17 11.80 -12.67 -2.58
C GLU A 17 10.47 -13.41 -2.36
N GLY A 18 10.42 -14.72 -2.64
CA GLY A 18 9.24 -15.55 -2.45
C GLY A 18 8.12 -15.29 -3.45
N VAL A 19 8.47 -14.86 -4.66
CA VAL A 19 7.51 -14.63 -5.73
C VAL A 19 7.01 -15.97 -6.26
N GLU A 20 5.71 -16.23 -6.15
CA GLU A 20 5.05 -17.43 -6.66
C GLU A 20 4.44 -17.20 -8.05
N TYR A 21 3.91 -16.01 -8.28
CA TYR A 21 3.28 -15.61 -9.53
C TYR A 21 3.88 -14.33 -10.06
N LEU A 22 4.20 -14.34 -11.36
CA LEU A 22 4.63 -13.18 -12.12
C LEU A 22 3.61 -12.95 -13.24
N PHE A 23 3.03 -11.76 -13.28
CA PHE A 23 2.13 -11.35 -14.33
C PHE A 23 2.97 -10.74 -15.47
N GLY A 24 3.06 -11.44 -16.60
CA GLY A 24 4.01 -11.09 -17.64
C GLY A 24 3.43 -11.08 -19.04
N TYR A 25 3.88 -10.15 -19.87
CA TYR A 25 3.63 -10.15 -21.31
C TYR A 25 4.96 -10.05 -22.06
N PRO A 26 5.35 -11.08 -22.86
CA PRO A 26 6.64 -11.13 -23.52
C PRO A 26 6.74 -10.08 -24.65
N GLY A 27 7.97 -9.63 -24.89
CA GLY A 27 8.30 -8.74 -26.00
C GLY A 27 9.80 -8.65 -26.21
N ALA A 28 10.23 -7.96 -27.26
CA ALA A 28 11.61 -7.98 -27.75
C ALA A 28 12.68 -7.66 -26.69
N CYS A 29 12.38 -6.73 -25.76
CA CYS A 29 13.35 -6.35 -24.74
C CYS A 29 13.34 -7.29 -23.51
N THR A 30 12.36 -8.19 -23.37
CA THR A 30 12.23 -9.12 -22.24
C THR A 30 12.26 -10.59 -22.62
N ILE A 31 12.52 -10.91 -23.91
CA ILE A 31 12.47 -12.28 -24.41
C ILE A 31 13.49 -13.18 -23.69
N ASP A 32 14.70 -12.68 -23.43
CA ASP A 32 15.75 -13.45 -22.75
C ASP A 32 15.41 -13.70 -21.27
N ILE A 33 14.67 -12.77 -20.62
CA ILE A 33 14.15 -12.95 -19.27
C ILE A 33 13.06 -14.03 -19.29
N SER A 34 12.17 -13.98 -20.28
CA SER A 34 11.09 -14.96 -20.44
C SER A 34 11.64 -16.37 -20.70
N ASP A 35 12.74 -16.49 -21.47
CA ASP A 35 13.45 -17.75 -21.70
C ASP A 35 14.04 -18.31 -20.40
N GLU A 36 14.64 -17.48 -19.54
CA GLU A 36 15.13 -17.92 -18.23
C GLU A 36 14.00 -18.31 -17.26
N LEU A 37 12.86 -17.61 -17.31
CA LEU A 37 11.66 -17.96 -16.55
C LEU A 37 11.06 -19.29 -17.01
N TYR A 38 11.09 -19.59 -18.30
CA TYR A 38 10.60 -20.85 -18.87
C TYR A 38 11.41 -22.06 -18.41
N LYS A 39 12.69 -21.90 -18.02
CA LYS A 39 13.60 -22.96 -17.59
C LYS A 39 13.40 -23.38 -16.11
N GLN A 40 12.37 -22.92 -15.44
CA GLN A 40 12.13 -23.19 -14.03
C GLN A 40 10.61 -23.20 -13.70
N ASP A 41 10.22 -23.88 -12.63
CA ASP A 41 8.82 -24.09 -12.22
C ASP A 41 8.43 -23.38 -10.92
N ASP A 42 9.38 -22.74 -10.22
CA ASP A 42 9.12 -22.11 -8.91
C ASP A 42 8.29 -20.83 -9.03
N VAL A 43 8.54 -20.05 -10.09
CA VAL A 43 7.78 -18.84 -10.39
C VAL A 43 6.84 -19.10 -11.57
N LYS A 44 5.54 -19.08 -11.31
CA LYS A 44 4.52 -19.30 -12.35
C LYS A 44 4.23 -18.01 -13.10
N ILE A 45 4.17 -18.08 -14.42
CA ILE A 45 3.84 -16.94 -15.26
C ILE A 45 2.35 -16.94 -15.59
N ILE A 46 1.67 -15.83 -15.31
CA ILE A 46 0.31 -15.55 -15.76
C ILE A 46 0.40 -14.62 -16.97
N LEU A 47 -0.16 -15.03 -18.09
CA LEU A 47 -0.12 -14.31 -19.36
C LEU A 47 -1.51 -13.74 -19.72
N PRO A 48 -1.84 -12.53 -19.33
CA PRO A 48 -3.03 -11.81 -19.81
C PRO A 48 -2.87 -11.33 -21.24
N ARG A 49 -3.94 -10.84 -21.84
CA ARG A 49 -3.93 -10.37 -23.24
C ARG A 49 -3.57 -8.89 -23.41
N HIS A 50 -3.39 -8.17 -22.31
CA HIS A 50 -3.07 -6.73 -22.29
C HIS A 50 -2.36 -6.35 -21.01
N GLU A 51 -1.34 -5.51 -21.09
CA GLU A 51 -0.51 -5.14 -19.93
C GLU A 51 -1.27 -4.34 -18.88
N GLN A 52 -2.29 -3.60 -19.25
CA GLN A 52 -3.17 -2.95 -18.27
C GLN A 52 -3.95 -3.97 -17.44
N ALA A 53 -4.48 -5.02 -18.07
CA ALA A 53 -5.13 -6.11 -17.33
C ALA A 53 -4.13 -6.81 -16.40
N LEU A 54 -2.91 -7.06 -16.90
CA LEU A 54 -1.80 -7.66 -16.19
C LEU A 54 -1.48 -6.94 -14.88
N VAL A 55 -1.34 -5.63 -14.89
CA VAL A 55 -1.03 -4.87 -13.68
C VAL A 55 -2.21 -4.84 -12.71
N HIS A 56 -3.46 -4.87 -13.19
CA HIS A 56 -4.64 -5.00 -12.33
C HIS A 56 -4.77 -6.41 -11.72
N GLU A 57 -4.36 -7.46 -12.41
CA GLU A 57 -4.28 -8.81 -11.84
C GLU A 57 -3.22 -8.89 -10.73
N ALA A 58 -2.04 -8.28 -10.95
CA ALA A 58 -1.00 -8.16 -9.93
C ALA A 58 -1.48 -7.35 -8.69
N ASP A 59 -2.23 -6.28 -8.92
CA ASP A 59 -2.87 -5.46 -7.87
C ASP A 59 -3.87 -6.30 -7.06
N ALA A 60 -4.75 -7.03 -7.74
CA ALA A 60 -5.73 -7.91 -7.08
C ALA A 60 -5.04 -9.03 -6.28
N TYR A 61 -3.99 -9.63 -6.83
CA TYR A 61 -3.17 -10.62 -6.12
C TYR A 61 -2.56 -10.05 -4.84
N ALA A 62 -1.98 -8.85 -4.93
CA ALA A 62 -1.38 -8.21 -3.76
C ALA A 62 -2.42 -7.89 -2.67
N ARG A 63 -3.60 -7.40 -3.04
CA ARG A 63 -4.70 -7.11 -2.10
C ARG A 63 -5.20 -8.37 -1.40
N THR A 64 -5.36 -9.45 -2.12
CA THR A 64 -5.98 -10.69 -1.58
C THR A 64 -5.00 -11.54 -0.78
N THR A 65 -3.72 -11.55 -1.16
CA THR A 65 -2.69 -12.37 -0.50
C THR A 65 -1.86 -11.60 0.53
N GLY A 66 -1.78 -10.27 0.39
CA GLY A 66 -0.86 -9.42 1.15
C GLY A 66 0.61 -9.60 0.73
N LYS A 67 0.88 -10.26 -0.40
CA LYS A 67 2.21 -10.39 -1.01
C LYS A 67 2.43 -9.24 -2.00
N VAL A 68 3.67 -9.05 -2.42
CA VAL A 68 3.97 -8.08 -3.50
C VAL A 68 3.51 -8.63 -4.83
N GLY A 69 2.71 -7.87 -5.58
CA GLY A 69 2.38 -8.19 -6.96
C GLY A 69 3.56 -7.88 -7.89
N VAL A 70 3.88 -8.78 -8.82
CA VAL A 70 5.05 -8.63 -9.68
C VAL A 70 4.65 -8.65 -11.15
N CYS A 71 5.06 -7.62 -11.89
CA CYS A 71 4.80 -7.47 -13.32
C CYS A 71 6.09 -7.53 -14.13
N LEU A 72 6.01 -8.07 -15.35
CA LEU A 72 7.09 -8.02 -16.34
C LEU A 72 6.50 -7.72 -17.73
N VAL A 73 6.92 -6.62 -18.32
CA VAL A 73 6.47 -6.18 -19.65
C VAL A 73 7.64 -5.66 -20.48
N THR A 74 7.46 -5.61 -21.78
CA THR A 74 8.47 -5.06 -22.70
C THR A 74 8.53 -3.53 -22.62
N SER A 75 9.45 -2.93 -23.38
CA SER A 75 9.63 -1.48 -23.52
C SER A 75 8.46 -0.79 -24.25
N GLY A 76 8.48 0.53 -24.28
CA GLY A 76 7.56 1.35 -25.06
C GLY A 76 6.11 1.10 -24.71
N PRO A 77 5.28 0.63 -25.66
CA PRO A 77 3.84 0.44 -25.45
C PRO A 77 3.53 -0.56 -24.33
N GLY A 78 4.35 -1.61 -24.14
CA GLY A 78 4.19 -2.54 -23.04
C GLY A 78 4.36 -1.86 -21.68
N ALA A 79 5.40 -1.05 -21.54
CA ALA A 79 5.67 -0.29 -20.32
C ALA A 79 4.59 0.79 -20.05
N THR A 80 4.20 1.56 -21.07
CA THR A 80 3.21 2.63 -20.90
C THR A 80 1.81 2.11 -20.55
N ASN A 81 1.46 0.90 -20.97
CA ASN A 81 0.19 0.26 -20.58
C ASN A 81 0.09 -0.07 -19.09
N LEU A 82 1.19 -0.03 -18.33
CA LEU A 82 1.15 -0.18 -16.87
C LEU A 82 0.66 1.07 -16.13
N VAL A 83 0.69 2.25 -16.74
CA VAL A 83 0.49 3.55 -16.09
C VAL A 83 -0.81 3.62 -15.27
N THR A 84 -1.93 3.18 -15.84
CA THR A 84 -3.23 3.18 -15.15
C THR A 84 -3.18 2.31 -13.89
N GLY A 85 -2.65 1.10 -13.98
CA GLY A 85 -2.56 0.19 -12.84
C GLY A 85 -1.58 0.67 -11.77
N LEU A 86 -0.43 1.25 -12.18
CA LEU A 86 0.51 1.89 -11.25
C LEU A 86 -0.14 3.05 -10.50
N ALA A 87 -0.90 3.91 -11.18
CA ALA A 87 -1.64 4.99 -10.56
C ALA A 87 -2.66 4.45 -9.52
N THR A 88 -3.45 3.44 -9.90
CA THR A 88 -4.40 2.77 -9.00
C THR A 88 -3.70 2.22 -7.76
N ALA A 89 -2.63 1.46 -7.94
CA ALA A 89 -1.86 0.87 -6.84
C ALA A 89 -1.25 1.93 -5.91
N ASN A 90 -0.75 3.04 -6.47
CA ASN A 90 -0.20 4.15 -5.69
C ASN A 90 -1.26 4.83 -4.82
N TYR A 91 -2.45 5.08 -5.39
CA TYR A 91 -3.53 5.71 -4.63
C TYR A 91 -4.07 4.79 -3.53
N ASP A 92 -4.16 3.48 -3.78
CA ASP A 92 -4.71 2.51 -2.84
C ASP A 92 -3.67 1.84 -1.95
N SER A 93 -2.40 2.26 -2.06
CA SER A 93 -1.29 1.74 -1.24
C SER A 93 -1.07 0.23 -1.43
N VAL A 94 -1.09 -0.23 -2.69
CA VAL A 94 -0.88 -1.63 -3.04
C VAL A 94 0.58 -1.87 -3.41
N PRO A 95 1.27 -2.83 -2.77
CA PRO A 95 2.67 -3.11 -3.05
C PRO A 95 2.83 -3.84 -4.39
N LEU A 96 3.42 -3.18 -5.37
CA LEU A 96 3.78 -3.76 -6.66
C LEU A 96 5.26 -3.56 -6.95
N VAL A 97 5.89 -4.52 -7.63
CA VAL A 97 7.19 -4.36 -8.29
C VAL A 97 7.01 -4.67 -9.77
N CYS A 98 7.15 -3.63 -10.59
CA CYS A 98 6.97 -3.72 -12.03
C CYS A 98 8.33 -3.64 -12.72
N PHE A 99 8.66 -4.66 -13.48
CA PHE A 99 9.83 -4.71 -14.33
C PHE A 99 9.42 -4.36 -15.76
N THR A 100 10.09 -3.37 -16.34
CA THR A 100 9.93 -3.01 -17.75
C THR A 100 11.21 -3.33 -18.51
N GLY A 101 11.10 -3.94 -19.67
CA GLY A 101 12.23 -4.03 -20.58
C GLY A 101 12.58 -2.65 -21.14
N GLN A 102 13.85 -2.46 -21.48
CA GLN A 102 14.34 -1.24 -22.11
C GLN A 102 15.33 -1.61 -23.23
N VAL A 103 15.46 -0.75 -24.22
CA VAL A 103 16.48 -0.87 -25.26
C VAL A 103 17.88 -0.87 -24.65
N ALA A 104 18.90 -1.31 -25.37
CA ALA A 104 20.27 -1.28 -24.88
C ALA A 104 20.69 0.15 -24.51
N ARG A 105 21.53 0.32 -23.46
CA ARG A 105 21.91 1.62 -22.87
C ARG A 105 22.37 2.67 -23.91
N HIS A 106 23.09 2.25 -24.93
CA HIS A 106 23.61 3.15 -25.97
C HIS A 106 22.53 3.65 -26.95
N LEU A 107 21.33 3.06 -26.92
CA LEU A 107 20.19 3.46 -27.74
C LEU A 107 19.22 4.39 -27.00
N ILE A 108 19.32 4.47 -25.67
CA ILE A 108 18.42 5.30 -24.86
C ILE A 108 18.59 6.77 -25.21
N GLY A 109 17.50 7.45 -25.57
CA GLY A 109 17.49 8.84 -25.99
C GLY A 109 17.90 9.07 -27.45
N ASN A 110 17.93 8.01 -28.30
CA ASN A 110 18.27 8.06 -29.72
C ASN A 110 17.12 7.60 -30.62
N ASP A 111 15.88 7.85 -30.24
CA ASP A 111 14.66 7.49 -30.99
C ASP A 111 14.62 6.01 -31.40
N ALA A 112 15.12 5.11 -30.55
CA ALA A 112 15.11 3.69 -30.81
C ALA A 112 13.70 3.12 -30.83
N PHE A 113 13.50 2.05 -31.60
CA PHE A 113 12.19 1.40 -31.72
C PHE A 113 11.63 0.98 -30.37
N GLN A 114 10.43 1.46 -30.04
CA GLN A 114 9.76 1.21 -28.76
C GLN A 114 10.57 1.67 -27.53
N GLU A 115 11.45 2.67 -27.66
CA GLU A 115 12.07 3.32 -26.52
C GLU A 115 11.12 4.35 -25.91
N VAL A 116 11.09 4.43 -24.56
CA VAL A 116 10.35 5.45 -23.82
C VAL A 116 10.99 5.66 -22.45
N ASP A 117 11.00 6.90 -21.96
CA ASP A 117 11.36 7.20 -20.56
C ASP A 117 10.22 6.83 -19.62
N ILE A 118 10.05 5.55 -19.37
CA ILE A 118 8.99 5.05 -18.48
C ILE A 118 9.19 5.49 -17.02
N VAL A 119 10.42 5.66 -16.57
CA VAL A 119 10.74 6.14 -15.22
C VAL A 119 10.26 7.59 -15.05
N GLY A 120 10.50 8.45 -16.06
CA GLY A 120 9.99 9.82 -16.09
C GLY A 120 8.47 9.88 -16.09
N ILE A 121 7.81 9.08 -16.95
CA ILE A 121 6.35 9.02 -17.04
C ILE A 121 5.70 8.58 -15.71
N THR A 122 6.29 7.61 -15.01
CA THR A 122 5.69 7.01 -13.80
C THR A 122 6.15 7.65 -12.50
N ARG A 123 6.99 8.66 -12.55
CA ARG A 123 7.63 9.29 -11.37
C ARG A 123 6.63 9.76 -10.32
N SER A 124 5.49 10.31 -10.72
CA SER A 124 4.46 10.84 -9.81
C SER A 124 3.52 9.76 -9.23
N ILE A 125 3.56 8.56 -9.77
CA ILE A 125 2.65 7.45 -9.44
C ILE A 125 3.38 6.20 -8.94
N THR A 126 4.67 6.33 -8.60
CA THR A 126 5.48 5.27 -8.00
C THR A 126 6.22 5.78 -6.78
N LYS A 127 6.49 4.90 -5.83
CA LYS A 127 7.32 5.21 -4.66
C LYS A 127 8.81 5.36 -5.04
N TYR A 128 9.22 4.58 -6.03
CA TYR A 128 10.58 4.56 -6.55
C TYR A 128 10.55 4.07 -7.99
N GLY A 129 11.32 4.69 -8.85
CA GLY A 129 11.53 4.28 -10.23
C GLY A 129 12.99 4.43 -10.60
N VAL A 130 13.55 3.43 -11.29
CA VAL A 130 14.97 3.45 -11.68
C VAL A 130 15.21 2.63 -12.94
N THR A 131 16.06 3.18 -13.84
CA THR A 131 16.67 2.41 -14.94
C THR A 131 17.99 1.83 -14.45
N VAL A 132 18.17 0.52 -14.54
CA VAL A 132 19.38 -0.17 -14.11
C VAL A 132 20.49 0.10 -15.12
N ARG A 133 21.51 0.86 -14.72
CA ARG A 133 22.60 1.24 -15.62
C ARG A 133 23.83 0.34 -15.57
N ARG A 134 23.96 -0.45 -14.51
CA ARG A 134 25.13 -1.34 -14.27
C ARG A 134 24.64 -2.69 -13.78
N ARG A 135 25.24 -3.75 -14.33
CA ARG A 135 24.94 -5.15 -13.97
C ARG A 135 25.15 -5.43 -12.47
N GLU A 136 26.17 -4.82 -11.88
CA GLU A 136 26.56 -5.01 -10.47
C GLU A 136 25.47 -4.50 -9.51
N ASP A 137 24.73 -3.46 -9.92
CA ASP A 137 23.71 -2.85 -9.09
C ASP A 137 22.38 -3.61 -9.12
N LEU A 138 22.16 -4.52 -10.10
CA LEU A 138 20.90 -5.17 -10.35
C LEU A 138 20.33 -5.87 -9.10
N GLY A 139 21.13 -6.72 -8.45
CA GLY A 139 20.70 -7.46 -7.26
C GLY A 139 20.29 -6.55 -6.10
N ARG A 140 21.07 -5.49 -5.86
CA ARG A 140 20.78 -4.49 -4.84
C ARG A 140 19.49 -3.73 -5.15
N ILE A 141 19.33 -3.26 -6.38
CA ILE A 141 18.14 -2.50 -6.81
C ILE A 141 16.87 -3.36 -6.67
N ILE A 142 16.90 -4.62 -7.08
CA ILE A 142 15.75 -5.52 -6.92
C ILE A 142 15.40 -5.69 -5.43
N LYS A 143 16.40 -5.92 -4.57
CA LYS A 143 16.18 -6.08 -3.12
C LYS A 143 15.57 -4.82 -2.50
N GLU A 144 16.11 -3.66 -2.83
CA GLU A 144 15.60 -2.36 -2.39
C GLU A 144 14.15 -2.12 -2.89
N ALA A 145 13.84 -2.49 -4.12
CA ALA A 145 12.51 -2.33 -4.71
C ALA A 145 11.43 -3.10 -3.94
N PHE A 146 11.66 -4.39 -3.65
CA PHE A 146 10.75 -5.18 -2.84
C PHE A 146 10.59 -4.63 -1.43
N TYR A 147 11.68 -4.16 -0.83
CA TYR A 147 11.62 -3.52 0.48
C TYR A 147 10.82 -2.22 0.46
N ILE A 148 11.06 -1.33 -0.50
CA ILE A 148 10.34 -0.06 -0.65
C ILE A 148 8.85 -0.30 -0.94
N ALA A 149 8.53 -1.27 -1.80
CA ALA A 149 7.14 -1.56 -2.15
C ALA A 149 6.28 -1.94 -0.94
N ARG A 150 6.81 -2.74 -0.02
CA ARG A 150 6.06 -3.32 1.12
C ARG A 150 6.20 -2.57 2.45
N THR A 151 7.11 -1.61 2.58
CA THR A 151 7.37 -0.93 3.86
C THR A 151 6.89 0.52 3.87
N GLY A 152 6.70 1.09 5.06
CA GLY A 152 6.03 2.39 5.21
C GLY A 152 4.61 2.31 4.64
N ARG A 153 4.13 3.36 4.01
CA ARG A 153 2.92 3.27 3.19
C ARG A 153 3.25 2.41 1.95
N PRO A 154 2.65 1.21 1.77
CA PRO A 154 2.92 0.37 0.61
C PRO A 154 2.60 1.07 -0.71
N GLY A 155 3.20 0.61 -1.80
CA GLY A 155 2.92 1.19 -3.11
C GLY A 155 3.81 0.63 -4.22
N PRO A 156 3.59 1.02 -5.47
CA PRO A 156 4.29 0.51 -6.62
C PRO A 156 5.71 1.04 -6.75
N VAL A 157 6.59 0.16 -7.24
CA VAL A 157 7.97 0.45 -7.63
C VAL A 157 8.18 -0.02 -9.06
N LEU A 158 8.92 0.74 -9.86
CA LEU A 158 9.24 0.39 -11.24
C LEU A 158 10.76 0.25 -11.42
N ILE A 159 11.17 -0.86 -12.03
CA ILE A 159 12.56 -1.12 -12.41
C ILE A 159 12.62 -1.31 -13.92
N ASP A 160 13.31 -0.41 -14.57
CA ASP A 160 13.52 -0.43 -16.02
C ASP A 160 14.84 -1.12 -16.35
N LEU A 161 14.80 -2.15 -17.22
CA LEU A 161 15.85 -3.14 -17.43
C LEU A 161 16.42 -3.06 -18.85
N PRO A 162 17.52 -2.32 -19.09
CA PRO A 162 18.19 -2.30 -20.39
C PRO A 162 18.67 -3.69 -20.80
N LYS A 163 18.36 -4.07 -22.05
CA LYS A 163 18.60 -5.42 -22.58
C LYS A 163 20.08 -5.84 -22.49
N ASP A 164 21.02 -4.94 -22.76
CA ASP A 164 22.45 -5.20 -22.65
C ASP A 164 22.91 -5.44 -21.21
N VAL A 165 22.39 -4.70 -20.24
CA VAL A 165 22.65 -4.93 -18.80
C VAL A 165 22.17 -6.31 -18.37
N MET A 166 21.02 -6.72 -18.88
CA MET A 166 20.44 -8.03 -18.57
C MET A 166 21.22 -9.19 -19.20
N ALA A 167 21.89 -8.97 -20.33
CA ALA A 167 22.77 -9.95 -20.97
C ALA A 167 24.16 -10.04 -20.32
N GLU A 168 24.66 -8.98 -19.69
CA GLU A 168 25.98 -8.94 -19.05
C GLU A 168 26.15 -10.02 -17.97
N LEU A 169 27.37 -10.61 -17.92
CA LEU A 169 27.76 -11.54 -16.86
C LEU A 169 28.25 -10.77 -15.63
N GLY A 170 27.86 -11.20 -14.47
CA GLY A 170 28.28 -10.60 -13.21
C GLY A 170 28.07 -11.55 -12.04
N SER A 171 28.29 -11.05 -10.80
CA SER A 171 28.10 -11.85 -9.59
C SER A 171 26.73 -12.52 -9.53
N ALA A 172 26.71 -13.77 -9.07
CA ALA A 172 25.48 -14.52 -8.77
C ALA A 172 24.91 -14.21 -7.37
N GLU A 173 25.55 -13.33 -6.61
CA GLU A 173 25.11 -12.97 -5.26
C GLU A 173 23.86 -12.09 -5.28
N TYR A 174 22.93 -12.40 -4.35
CA TYR A 174 21.74 -11.61 -4.08
C TYR A 174 21.79 -11.11 -2.63
N PRO A 175 21.62 -9.81 -2.36
CA PRO A 175 21.76 -9.27 -1.01
C PRO A 175 20.72 -9.84 -0.05
N LYS A 176 21.15 -10.20 1.17
CA LYS A 176 20.23 -10.62 2.24
C LYS A 176 19.58 -9.44 2.95
N ASN A 177 20.30 -8.34 3.08
CA ASN A 177 19.88 -7.16 3.84
C ASN A 177 19.72 -5.94 2.92
N VAL A 178 18.87 -5.02 3.35
CA VAL A 178 18.66 -3.71 2.71
C VAL A 178 19.30 -2.63 3.55
N ASN A 179 20.02 -1.71 2.88
CA ASN A 179 20.54 -0.50 3.51
C ASN A 179 20.34 0.69 2.57
N ILE A 180 19.25 1.41 2.76
CA ILE A 180 18.92 2.59 1.94
C ILE A 180 19.10 3.83 2.79
N ARG A 181 20.08 4.67 2.38
CA ARG A 181 20.30 5.97 3.04
C ARG A 181 19.07 6.85 2.90
N GLY A 182 18.52 7.31 4.02
CA GLY A 182 17.39 8.24 4.04
C GLY A 182 16.00 7.60 3.91
N TYR A 183 15.89 6.27 3.72
CA TYR A 183 14.61 5.57 3.77
C TYR A 183 14.52 4.68 5.02
N LYS A 184 13.90 5.22 6.05
CA LYS A 184 13.68 4.52 7.34
C LYS A 184 12.19 4.66 7.69
N PRO A 185 11.34 3.72 7.29
CA PRO A 185 9.93 3.74 7.64
C PRO A 185 9.77 3.76 9.16
N ASN A 186 8.99 4.71 9.66
CA ASN A 186 8.68 4.76 11.09
C ASN A 186 7.45 3.89 11.35
N THR A 187 7.64 2.83 12.12
CA THR A 187 6.56 1.93 12.59
C THR A 187 6.22 2.17 14.05
N ASP A 188 7.14 2.78 14.81
CA ASP A 188 7.03 2.93 16.26
C ASP A 188 5.92 3.90 16.66
N VAL A 189 5.29 3.60 17.78
CA VAL A 189 4.20 4.40 18.35
C VAL A 189 4.72 5.43 19.34
N HIS A 190 4.38 6.70 19.15
CA HIS A 190 4.66 7.73 20.15
C HIS A 190 3.68 7.60 21.33
N ILE A 191 4.12 6.93 22.40
CA ILE A 191 3.27 6.58 23.56
C ILE A 191 2.62 7.81 24.22
N GLY A 192 3.32 8.95 24.26
CA GLY A 192 2.77 10.19 24.81
C GLY A 192 1.53 10.68 24.04
N GLN A 193 1.59 10.67 22.71
CA GLN A 193 0.44 11.03 21.84
C GLN A 193 -0.69 10.02 21.98
N LEU A 194 -0.36 8.72 22.01
CA LEU A 194 -1.36 7.67 22.21
C LEU A 194 -2.10 7.82 23.53
N LYS A 195 -1.41 8.07 24.64
CA LYS A 195 -2.04 8.31 25.94
C LYS A 195 -2.93 9.57 25.96
N ARG A 196 -2.52 10.63 25.22
CA ARG A 196 -3.37 11.83 25.06
C ARG A 196 -4.66 11.49 24.29
N ALA A 197 -4.55 10.70 23.20
CA ALA A 197 -5.69 10.25 22.42
C ALA A 197 -6.66 9.39 23.26
N ILE A 198 -6.14 8.45 24.05
CA ILE A 198 -6.94 7.61 24.93
C ILE A 198 -7.62 8.44 26.03
N LYS A 199 -6.95 9.48 26.55
CA LYS A 199 -7.58 10.40 27.51
C LYS A 199 -8.76 11.15 26.89
N LEU A 200 -8.69 11.52 25.61
CA LEU A 200 -9.85 12.09 24.88
C LEU A 200 -10.94 11.04 24.72
N LEU A 201 -10.59 9.81 24.31
CA LEU A 201 -11.54 8.72 24.13
C LEU A 201 -12.36 8.46 25.42
N ASN A 202 -11.69 8.41 26.56
CA ASN A 202 -12.34 8.17 27.86
C ASN A 202 -13.25 9.34 28.33
N LYS A 203 -13.10 10.54 27.75
CA LYS A 203 -13.93 11.72 28.07
C LYS A 203 -15.08 11.93 27.10
N ALA A 204 -14.99 11.38 25.91
CA ALA A 204 -15.96 11.56 24.85
C ALA A 204 -17.33 10.98 25.25
N LYS A 205 -18.37 11.69 24.87
CA LYS A 205 -19.77 11.25 25.09
C LYS A 205 -20.34 10.54 23.85
N ARG A 206 -19.82 10.88 22.67
CA ARG A 206 -20.22 10.35 21.37
C ARG A 206 -18.97 9.95 20.55
N PRO A 207 -18.11 9.08 21.12
CA PRO A 207 -16.92 8.64 20.40
C PRO A 207 -17.29 7.76 19.20
N LEU A 208 -16.48 7.83 18.14
CA LEU A 208 -16.66 7.04 16.94
C LEU A 208 -15.29 6.60 16.42
N PHE A 209 -15.12 5.30 16.13
CA PHE A 209 -13.98 4.79 15.40
C PHE A 209 -14.24 4.88 13.88
N LEU A 210 -13.25 5.36 13.15
CA LEU A 210 -13.21 5.31 11.70
C LEU A 210 -12.07 4.42 11.25
N ALA A 211 -12.39 3.20 10.75
CA ALA A 211 -11.40 2.29 10.24
C ALA A 211 -11.25 2.45 8.72
N GLY A 212 -10.04 2.78 8.28
CA GLY A 212 -9.67 2.88 6.87
C GLY A 212 -8.90 1.65 6.37
N GLY A 213 -8.43 1.73 5.12
CA GLY A 213 -7.66 0.67 4.47
C GLY A 213 -6.38 0.28 5.21
N GLY A 214 -5.79 1.20 5.99
CA GLY A 214 -4.59 0.93 6.79
C GLY A 214 -4.79 -0.18 7.82
N VAL A 215 -6.00 -0.34 8.40
CA VAL A 215 -6.31 -1.44 9.32
C VAL A 215 -6.24 -2.80 8.60
N VAL A 216 -6.75 -2.86 7.36
CA VAL A 216 -6.73 -4.07 6.54
C VAL A 216 -5.32 -4.38 6.04
N ILE A 217 -4.61 -3.38 5.52
CA ILE A 217 -3.26 -3.51 4.97
C ILE A 217 -2.27 -3.99 6.05
N SER A 218 -2.37 -3.44 7.27
CA SER A 218 -1.52 -3.85 8.40
C SER A 218 -1.96 -5.16 9.07
N ARG A 219 -3.04 -5.80 8.57
CA ARG A 219 -3.64 -7.01 9.15
C ARG A 219 -3.98 -6.83 10.64
N ALA A 220 -4.54 -5.68 10.99
CA ALA A 220 -4.85 -5.31 12.37
C ALA A 220 -6.31 -5.65 12.77
N HIS A 221 -7.06 -6.37 11.93
CA HIS A 221 -8.50 -6.61 12.12
C HIS A 221 -8.82 -7.33 13.44
N GLU A 222 -8.04 -8.32 13.87
CA GLU A 222 -8.27 -9.05 15.13
C GLU A 222 -8.08 -8.13 16.34
N ILE A 223 -6.92 -7.49 16.44
CA ILE A 223 -6.62 -6.59 17.57
C ILE A 223 -7.52 -5.35 17.56
N PHE A 224 -7.96 -4.90 16.37
CA PHE A 224 -8.93 -3.81 16.26
C PHE A 224 -10.30 -4.22 16.82
N ARG A 225 -10.76 -5.43 16.52
CA ARG A 225 -11.99 -5.99 17.09
C ARG A 225 -11.93 -6.08 18.60
N GLU A 226 -10.81 -6.57 19.16
CA GLU A 226 -10.61 -6.60 20.62
C GLU A 226 -10.73 -5.21 21.25
N VAL A 227 -10.12 -4.18 20.64
CA VAL A 227 -10.24 -2.79 21.13
C VAL A 227 -11.68 -2.30 21.05
N VAL A 228 -12.40 -2.58 19.97
CA VAL A 228 -13.81 -2.21 19.80
C VAL A 228 -14.68 -2.89 20.87
N GLU A 229 -14.52 -4.19 21.07
CA GLU A 229 -15.25 -4.96 22.08
C GLU A 229 -14.97 -4.48 23.51
N LYS A 230 -13.71 -4.13 23.79
CA LYS A 230 -13.28 -3.61 25.11
C LYS A 230 -13.82 -2.21 25.39
N THR A 231 -13.79 -1.34 24.38
CA THR A 231 -14.19 0.08 24.55
C THR A 231 -15.69 0.32 24.39
N LYS A 232 -16.41 -0.57 23.73
CA LYS A 232 -17.83 -0.43 23.33
C LYS A 232 -18.08 0.77 22.43
N VAL A 233 -17.05 1.27 21.73
CA VAL A 233 -17.17 2.40 20.80
C VAL A 233 -17.68 1.92 19.46
N PRO A 234 -18.73 2.57 18.87
CA PRO A 234 -19.22 2.23 17.53
C PRO A 234 -18.17 2.49 16.45
N VAL A 235 -18.29 1.74 15.34
CA VAL A 235 -17.33 1.74 14.23
C VAL A 235 -18.03 2.06 12.93
N VAL A 236 -17.45 2.98 12.17
CA VAL A 236 -17.71 3.18 10.75
C VAL A 236 -16.46 2.85 9.93
N THR A 237 -16.64 2.44 8.69
CA THR A 237 -15.49 2.12 7.81
C THR A 237 -15.52 2.94 6.54
N THR A 238 -14.35 3.18 5.95
CA THR A 238 -14.27 3.53 4.54
C THR A 238 -14.53 2.29 3.67
N VAL A 239 -14.73 2.47 2.36
CA VAL A 239 -14.83 1.31 1.43
C VAL A 239 -13.57 0.43 1.53
N MET A 240 -12.39 1.04 1.60
CA MET A 240 -11.11 0.31 1.75
C MET A 240 -10.91 -0.28 3.15
N GLY A 241 -11.68 0.17 4.13
CA GLY A 241 -11.67 -0.35 5.50
C GLY A 241 -12.64 -1.51 5.73
N LYS A 242 -13.42 -1.91 4.72
CA LYS A 242 -14.30 -3.10 4.83
C LYS A 242 -13.46 -4.35 5.13
N GLY A 243 -13.94 -5.15 6.07
CA GLY A 243 -13.20 -6.31 6.59
C GLY A 243 -12.36 -6.01 7.84
N SER A 244 -12.25 -4.73 8.27
CA SER A 244 -11.62 -4.38 9.55
C SER A 244 -12.37 -4.95 10.76
N ILE A 245 -13.67 -5.12 10.62
CA ILE A 245 -14.58 -5.69 11.61
C ILE A 245 -15.68 -6.49 10.87
N PRO A 246 -16.22 -7.59 11.43
CA PRO A 246 -17.32 -8.33 10.83
C PRO A 246 -18.55 -7.43 10.58
N THR A 247 -19.26 -7.66 9.48
CA THR A 247 -20.40 -6.83 9.06
C THR A 247 -21.61 -6.99 9.99
N ASP A 248 -21.72 -8.12 10.66
CA ASP A 248 -22.74 -8.47 11.64
C ASP A 248 -22.38 -8.10 13.08
N HIS A 249 -21.22 -7.46 13.29
CA HIS A 249 -20.78 -7.03 14.62
C HIS A 249 -21.72 -5.93 15.15
N PRO A 250 -22.23 -6.02 16.41
CA PRO A 250 -23.26 -5.11 16.95
C PRO A 250 -22.82 -3.65 17.05
N LEU A 251 -21.51 -3.37 17.04
CA LEU A 251 -20.96 -2.02 17.07
C LEU A 251 -20.58 -1.49 15.68
N TYR A 252 -20.77 -2.29 14.61
CA TYR A 252 -20.55 -1.84 13.25
C TYR A 252 -21.76 -1.10 12.70
N ILE A 253 -21.60 0.17 12.35
CA ILE A 253 -22.70 1.03 11.88
C ILE A 253 -22.83 0.99 10.35
N GLY A 254 -21.73 0.80 9.65
CA GLY A 254 -21.70 0.76 8.19
C GLY A 254 -20.54 1.54 7.57
N ASN A 255 -20.54 1.61 6.24
CA ASN A 255 -19.63 2.48 5.52
C ASN A 255 -20.09 3.94 5.62
N LEU A 256 -19.12 4.87 5.73
CA LEU A 256 -19.41 6.28 5.58
C LEU A 256 -19.11 6.79 4.16
N GLY A 257 -19.56 7.99 3.87
CA GLY A 257 -19.26 8.74 2.66
C GLY A 257 -20.41 8.78 1.66
N MET A 258 -20.12 9.17 0.42
CA MET A 258 -21.10 9.40 -0.65
C MET A 258 -22.00 8.17 -0.92
N HIS A 259 -21.44 6.98 -0.82
CA HIS A 259 -22.14 5.70 -0.99
C HIS A 259 -22.32 4.95 0.35
N GLY A 260 -22.24 5.69 1.45
CA GLY A 260 -22.32 5.14 2.80
C GLY A 260 -23.75 5.00 3.31
N ALA A 261 -23.89 4.28 4.44
CA ALA A 261 -25.16 4.16 5.15
C ALA A 261 -25.55 5.50 5.81
N TYR A 262 -26.84 5.78 5.85
CA TYR A 262 -27.36 6.99 6.48
C TYR A 262 -26.90 7.12 7.95
N ALA A 263 -27.08 6.06 8.74
CA ALA A 263 -26.67 6.03 10.14
C ALA A 263 -25.16 6.29 10.32
N ALA A 264 -24.30 5.75 9.42
CA ALA A 264 -22.85 5.99 9.46
C ALA A 264 -22.49 7.46 9.22
N ASN A 265 -23.14 8.10 8.23
CA ASN A 265 -22.93 9.50 7.94
C ASN A 265 -23.46 10.40 9.07
N MET A 266 -24.62 10.08 9.63
CA MET A 266 -25.17 10.79 10.80
C MET A 266 -24.30 10.63 12.04
N ALA A 267 -23.72 9.44 12.25
CA ALA A 267 -22.79 9.20 13.36
C ALA A 267 -21.53 10.08 13.24
N VAL A 268 -20.95 10.20 12.05
CA VAL A 268 -19.79 11.08 11.80
C VAL A 268 -20.15 12.55 12.02
N SER A 269 -21.30 12.99 11.52
CA SER A 269 -21.73 14.41 11.65
C SER A 269 -22.04 14.81 13.09
N ASN A 270 -22.39 13.86 13.97
CA ASN A 270 -22.81 14.12 15.34
C ASN A 270 -21.83 13.65 16.42
N CYS A 271 -20.73 12.97 16.08
CA CYS A 271 -19.72 12.56 17.07
C CYS A 271 -19.02 13.77 17.69
N ASP A 272 -18.52 13.60 18.92
CA ASP A 272 -17.67 14.58 19.61
C ASP A 272 -16.18 14.18 19.61
N LEU A 273 -15.90 12.93 19.25
CA LEU A 273 -14.56 12.40 18.97
C LEU A 273 -14.60 11.46 17.78
N LEU A 274 -13.84 11.77 16.74
CA LEU A 274 -13.56 10.88 15.62
C LEU A 274 -12.15 10.31 15.75
N PHE A 275 -12.07 9.03 16.09
CA PHE A 275 -10.80 8.33 16.22
C PHE A 275 -10.52 7.55 14.92
N SER A 276 -9.74 8.14 14.06
CA SER A 276 -9.46 7.63 12.70
C SER A 276 -8.18 6.83 12.65
N ILE A 277 -8.23 5.67 11.97
CA ILE A 277 -7.12 4.74 11.85
C ILE A 277 -6.92 4.33 10.39
N GLY A 278 -5.78 4.71 9.80
CA GLY A 278 -5.38 4.31 8.45
C GLY A 278 -6.32 4.80 7.35
N THR A 279 -6.75 6.08 7.41
CA THR A 279 -7.56 6.72 6.37
C THR A 279 -7.00 8.07 5.95
N ARG A 280 -7.10 8.43 4.68
CA ARG A 280 -6.56 9.67 4.12
C ARG A 280 -7.57 10.83 4.06
N PHE A 281 -8.79 10.65 4.54
CA PHE A 281 -9.85 11.65 4.47
C PHE A 281 -10.04 12.23 3.05
N ASN A 282 -10.22 11.34 2.05
CA ASN A 282 -10.49 11.77 0.69
C ASN A 282 -11.92 12.32 0.51
N ASP A 283 -12.18 12.98 -0.61
CA ASP A 283 -13.45 13.61 -0.95
C ASP A 283 -14.66 12.66 -0.91
N ARG A 284 -14.45 11.35 -1.16
CA ARG A 284 -15.51 10.33 -1.16
C ARG A 284 -16.09 10.10 0.22
N ILE A 285 -15.33 10.37 1.28
CA ILE A 285 -15.80 10.20 2.66
C ILE A 285 -16.06 11.54 3.35
N THR A 286 -15.38 12.62 2.96
CA THR A 286 -15.50 13.91 3.63
C THR A 286 -16.61 14.80 3.06
N GLY A 287 -16.85 14.73 1.76
CA GLY A 287 -17.68 15.70 1.08
C GLY A 287 -17.11 17.11 1.27
N LYS A 288 -17.94 18.05 1.76
CA LYS A 288 -17.50 19.39 2.11
C LYS A 288 -16.65 19.40 3.38
N LEU A 289 -15.38 19.72 3.25
CA LEU A 289 -14.39 19.59 4.34
C LEU A 289 -14.79 20.36 5.62
N HIS A 290 -15.36 21.55 5.49
CA HIS A 290 -15.76 22.38 6.65
C HIS A 290 -17.04 21.88 7.36
N GLU A 291 -17.78 20.98 6.74
CA GLU A 291 -18.98 20.35 7.31
C GLU A 291 -18.69 18.92 7.82
N PHE A 292 -17.50 18.38 7.59
CA PHE A 292 -17.12 17.03 8.00
C PHE A 292 -16.83 16.98 9.49
N ALA A 293 -17.57 16.15 10.25
CA ALA A 293 -17.42 15.96 11.68
C ALA A 293 -17.28 17.29 12.48
N PRO A 294 -18.19 18.27 12.28
CA PRO A 294 -17.98 19.66 12.70
C PRO A 294 -17.89 19.87 14.21
N HIS A 295 -18.29 18.87 15.00
CA HIS A 295 -18.29 18.93 16.46
C HIS A 295 -17.21 18.04 17.10
N ALA A 296 -16.44 17.30 16.27
CA ALA A 296 -15.51 16.30 16.77
C ALA A 296 -14.09 16.83 16.93
N GLN A 297 -13.44 16.44 18.02
CA GLN A 297 -11.98 16.38 18.01
C GLN A 297 -11.52 15.18 17.17
N ILE A 298 -10.42 15.34 16.44
CA ILE A 298 -9.94 14.31 15.51
C ILE A 298 -8.61 13.74 15.96
N VAL A 299 -8.60 12.45 16.26
CA VAL A 299 -7.38 11.65 16.41
C VAL A 299 -7.12 10.93 15.09
N HIS A 300 -5.89 10.98 14.62
CA HIS A 300 -5.52 10.34 13.35
C HIS A 300 -4.26 9.48 13.49
N ILE A 301 -4.43 8.18 13.37
CA ILE A 301 -3.34 7.20 13.25
C ILE A 301 -3.12 6.92 11.78
N ASP A 302 -1.94 7.23 11.27
CA ASP A 302 -1.55 6.91 9.89
C ASP A 302 -0.03 6.72 9.81
N ILE A 303 0.43 5.81 8.95
CA ILE A 303 1.86 5.56 8.72
C ILE A 303 2.48 6.64 7.81
N ASP A 304 1.67 7.29 6.98
CA ASP A 304 2.09 8.30 6.03
C ASP A 304 1.97 9.70 6.63
N THR A 305 3.11 10.30 6.97
CA THR A 305 3.17 11.68 7.49
C THR A 305 2.53 12.70 6.56
N ALA A 306 2.55 12.47 5.24
CA ALA A 306 1.95 13.36 4.25
C ALA A 306 0.41 13.32 4.26
N SER A 307 -0.19 12.31 4.87
CA SER A 307 -1.64 12.19 5.03
C SER A 307 -2.17 12.94 6.26
N ILE A 308 -1.30 13.19 7.24
CA ILE A 308 -1.70 13.89 8.49
C ILE A 308 -2.01 15.36 8.22
N SER A 309 -3.19 15.79 8.66
CA SER A 309 -3.71 17.18 8.48
C SER A 309 -3.73 17.69 7.03
N ARG A 310 -3.70 16.79 6.06
CA ARG A 310 -3.72 17.16 4.64
C ARG A 310 -5.07 17.74 4.20
N ASN A 311 -6.15 17.07 4.54
CA ASN A 311 -7.52 17.45 4.13
C ASN A 311 -8.35 17.90 5.34
N ILE A 312 -8.19 17.27 6.49
CA ILE A 312 -8.91 17.57 7.74
C ILE A 312 -7.89 17.92 8.80
N GLN A 313 -8.12 19.00 9.54
CA GLN A 313 -7.27 19.36 10.67
C GLN A 313 -7.36 18.30 11.76
N VAL A 314 -6.21 17.85 12.25
CA VAL A 314 -6.08 16.79 13.24
C VAL A 314 -5.63 17.37 14.59
N ASP A 315 -6.37 17.05 15.66
CA ASP A 315 -6.01 17.50 17.02
C ASP A 315 -4.87 16.67 17.63
N ILE A 316 -4.90 15.34 17.40
CA ILE A 316 -3.84 14.45 17.88
C ILE A 316 -3.37 13.55 16.74
N PRO A 317 -2.22 13.85 16.12
CA PRO A 317 -1.59 12.98 15.14
C PRO A 317 -0.79 11.87 15.84
N ILE A 318 -0.87 10.66 15.29
CA ILE A 318 -0.05 9.50 15.69
C ILE A 318 0.50 8.87 14.42
N VAL A 319 1.77 9.14 14.14
CA VAL A 319 2.47 8.53 12.99
C VAL A 319 2.97 7.17 13.41
N SER A 320 2.33 6.10 12.90
CA SER A 320 2.67 4.72 13.22
C SER A 320 1.98 3.76 12.27
N ASP A 321 2.48 2.52 12.19
CA ASP A 321 1.71 1.40 11.64
C ASP A 321 0.43 1.18 12.45
N ALA A 322 -0.68 0.86 11.75
CA ALA A 322 -1.99 0.73 12.39
C ALA A 322 -2.00 -0.44 13.40
N LYS A 323 -1.38 -1.58 13.07
CA LYS A 323 -1.34 -2.74 13.97
C LYS A 323 -0.56 -2.44 15.24
N GLU A 324 0.62 -1.81 15.10
CA GLU A 324 1.46 -1.42 16.24
C GLU A 324 0.71 -0.43 17.15
N ALA A 325 0.07 0.59 16.55
CA ALA A 325 -0.69 1.57 17.30
C ALA A 325 -1.88 0.96 18.05
N ILE A 326 -2.67 0.11 17.39
CA ILE A 326 -3.85 -0.54 17.98
C ILE A 326 -3.41 -1.54 19.07
N THR A 327 -2.32 -2.28 18.86
CA THR A 327 -1.76 -3.21 19.87
C THR A 327 -1.39 -2.44 21.15
N LYS A 328 -0.67 -1.33 21.00
CA LYS A 328 -0.35 -0.48 22.13
C LYS A 328 -1.58 0.20 22.75
N MET A 329 -2.54 0.60 21.94
CA MET A 329 -3.81 1.15 22.41
C MET A 329 -4.57 0.17 23.29
N ASN A 330 -4.60 -1.11 22.94
CA ASN A 330 -5.28 -2.17 23.69
C ASN A 330 -4.78 -2.31 25.14
N GLU A 331 -3.49 -2.00 25.40
CA GLU A 331 -2.91 -2.03 26.74
C GLU A 331 -3.53 -0.96 27.68
N TYR A 332 -4.02 0.15 27.14
CA TYR A 332 -4.41 1.33 27.94
C TYR A 332 -5.90 1.68 27.88
N VAL A 333 -6.65 1.18 26.89
CA VAL A 333 -8.08 1.50 26.76
C VAL A 333 -8.93 0.77 27.79
N GLN A 334 -10.05 1.38 28.14
CA GLN A 334 -11.09 0.87 29.03
C GLN A 334 -12.45 1.01 28.37
N GLU A 335 -13.48 0.42 28.97
CA GLU A 335 -14.87 0.58 28.52
C GLU A 335 -15.31 2.03 28.59
N CYS A 336 -15.91 2.53 27.50
CA CYS A 336 -16.47 3.87 27.39
C CYS A 336 -17.98 3.86 27.67
N SER A 337 -18.51 4.97 28.16
CA SER A 337 -19.95 5.11 28.42
C SER A 337 -20.71 5.49 27.14
N THR A 338 -20.97 4.51 26.26
CA THR A 338 -21.55 4.71 24.92
C THR A 338 -23.05 4.39 24.80
N GLY A 339 -23.70 3.90 25.84
CA GLY A 339 -25.08 3.39 25.75
C GLY A 339 -26.10 4.40 25.19
N LYS A 340 -26.07 5.67 25.63
CA LYS A 340 -26.94 6.71 25.08
C LYS A 340 -26.64 7.03 23.62
N TRP A 341 -25.34 7.02 23.26
CA TRP A 341 -24.88 7.25 21.92
C TRP A 341 -25.32 6.14 20.95
N LEU A 342 -25.15 4.89 21.36
CA LEU A 342 -25.63 3.73 20.59
C LEU A 342 -27.15 3.75 20.43
N GLY A 343 -27.90 4.12 21.48
CA GLY A 343 -29.33 4.32 21.41
C GLY A 343 -29.76 5.40 20.41
N GLN A 344 -29.00 6.48 20.26
CA GLN A 344 -29.24 7.51 19.25
C GLN A 344 -28.93 7.00 17.83
N ILE A 345 -27.79 6.30 17.64
CA ILE A 345 -27.40 5.73 16.34
C ILE A 345 -28.46 4.72 15.84
N SER A 346 -29.02 3.92 16.76
CA SER A 346 -30.03 2.91 16.41
C SER A 346 -31.36 3.49 15.91
N GLN A 347 -31.60 4.79 16.10
CA GLN A 347 -32.77 5.49 15.60
C GLN A 347 -32.59 5.97 14.15
N TRP A 348 -31.38 5.96 13.65
CA TRP A 348 -31.03 6.33 12.26
C TRP A 348 -30.97 5.09 11.36
#